data_1af63059c4cadb378ab2055920ec33e6
#
_entry.id   1af63059c4cadb378ab2055920ec33e6
#
_cell.length_a   1.000
_cell.length_b   1.000
_cell.length_c   1.000
_cell.angle_alpha   90.00
_cell.angle_beta   90.00
_cell.angle_gamma   90.00
#
_symmetry.space_group_name_H-M   'P 1'
#
loop_
_entity.id
_entity.type
_entity.pdbx_description
1 polymer ?
#
loop_
_entity_poly.entity_id
_entity_poly.type
_entity_poly.pdbx_seq_one_letter_code
_entity_poly.pdbx_strand_id
1 'polypeptide(L)'
;MPCIAHTYYYNDAEKSLGTVYSGMILLSFSQELSHEEATAAAGQFAFIEELGQPIHTNSARLYPAKLAAGLSCQQVEGAISEVSKDPAVAYAAPYFESAGGQLLGISNEFIVSVESGRQPAEQVIKRLTAATRTELVTELNANTFVLRADKNSRGNALEMANFFHKQPLIKHAEPDFVVSVSM
;
A
#
# COMPACT_ATOMS: atom_id res chain seq x y z
N MET A 1 -12.95 -20.14 -3.47
CA MET A 1 -12.24 -19.95 -2.20
C MET A 1 -12.61 -18.61 -1.58
N PRO A 2 -12.82 -18.52 -0.27
CA PRO A 2 -13.08 -17.24 0.37
C PRO A 2 -11.81 -16.37 0.35
N CYS A 3 -12.01 -15.06 0.35
CA CYS A 3 -10.91 -14.12 0.43
C CYS A 3 -10.31 -14.10 1.84
N ILE A 4 -9.04 -13.77 1.92
CA ILE A 4 -8.34 -13.65 3.20
C ILE A 4 -8.77 -12.35 3.87
N ALA A 5 -9.08 -12.44 5.16
CA ALA A 5 -9.27 -11.25 6.00
C ALA A 5 -7.89 -10.70 6.38
N HIS A 6 -7.76 -9.38 6.32
CA HIS A 6 -6.49 -8.70 6.61
C HIS A 6 -6.55 -7.97 7.94
N THR A 7 -5.39 -7.77 8.54
CA THR A 7 -5.22 -7.02 9.78
C THR A 7 -4.02 -6.09 9.65
N TYR A 8 -3.96 -5.11 10.53
CA TYR A 8 -2.78 -4.26 10.71
C TYR A 8 -2.57 -4.04 12.21
N TYR A 9 -1.42 -3.47 12.56
CA TYR A 9 -1.10 -3.18 13.95
C TYR A 9 -1.08 -1.67 14.17
N TYR A 10 -1.67 -1.24 15.27
CA TYR A 10 -1.65 0.15 15.71
C TYR A 10 -1.33 0.16 17.20
N ASN A 11 -0.20 0.76 17.57
CA ASN A 11 0.31 0.72 18.95
C ASN A 11 0.32 -0.71 19.51
N ASP A 12 0.83 -1.64 18.72
CA ASP A 12 0.94 -3.08 19.03
C ASP A 12 -0.41 -3.81 19.19
N ALA A 13 -1.52 -3.14 18.97
CA ALA A 13 -2.83 -3.77 18.96
C ALA A 13 -3.21 -4.18 17.54
N GLU A 14 -3.61 -5.43 17.36
CA GLU A 14 -4.08 -5.95 16.08
C GLU A 14 -5.46 -5.40 15.77
N LYS A 15 -5.61 -4.81 14.57
CA LYS A 15 -6.87 -4.25 14.09
C LYS A 15 -7.32 -4.98 12.83
N SER A 16 -8.60 -5.29 12.75
CA SER A 16 -9.16 -5.96 11.58
C SER A 16 -9.47 -4.97 10.47
N LEU A 17 -9.13 -5.34 9.22
CA LEU A 17 -9.51 -4.61 8.01
C LEU A 17 -10.59 -5.35 7.23
N GLY A 18 -10.85 -6.62 7.54
CA GLY A 18 -11.74 -7.47 6.77
C GLY A 18 -11.13 -7.88 5.43
N THR A 19 -11.99 -8.16 4.46
CA THR A 19 -11.56 -8.53 3.11
C THR A 19 -11.42 -7.30 2.22
N VAL A 20 -10.76 -7.48 1.09
CA VAL A 20 -10.52 -6.41 0.12
C VAL A 20 -11.84 -5.83 -0.39
N TYR A 21 -11.93 -4.49 -0.44
CA TYR A 21 -13.08 -3.80 -1.03
C TYR A 21 -13.11 -4.03 -2.55
N SER A 22 -14.29 -4.30 -3.10
CA SER A 22 -14.43 -4.71 -4.50
C SER A 22 -14.55 -3.57 -5.51
N GLY A 23 -14.71 -2.35 -5.05
CA GLY A 23 -15.05 -1.21 -5.93
C GLY A 23 -13.88 -0.35 -6.38
N MET A 24 -12.71 -0.48 -5.77
CA MET A 24 -11.60 0.45 -6.04
C MET A 24 -10.25 -0.14 -5.65
N ILE A 25 -9.22 0.23 -6.40
CA ILE A 25 -7.81 -0.05 -6.05
C ILE A 25 -7.00 1.24 -6.19
N LEU A 26 -5.81 1.25 -5.60
CA LEU A 26 -4.85 2.35 -5.76
C LEU A 26 -3.75 1.94 -6.72
N LEU A 27 -3.38 2.85 -7.62
CA LEU A 27 -2.32 2.65 -8.61
C LEU A 27 -1.31 3.77 -8.56
N SER A 28 -0.03 3.46 -8.76
CA SER A 28 0.96 4.46 -9.14
C SER A 28 1.71 3.99 -10.37
N PHE A 29 2.23 4.96 -11.14
CA PHE A 29 2.92 4.66 -12.40
C PHE A 29 4.43 4.85 -12.24
N SER A 30 5.19 4.12 -13.06
CA SER A 30 6.66 4.14 -13.01
C SER A 30 7.24 5.49 -13.42
N GLN A 31 6.50 6.26 -14.21
CA GLN A 31 6.88 7.61 -14.65
C GLN A 31 5.79 8.59 -14.24
N GLU A 32 6.18 9.86 -14.09
CA GLU A 32 5.21 10.91 -13.84
C GLU A 32 4.41 11.14 -15.12
N LEU A 33 3.11 10.84 -15.07
CA LEU A 33 2.20 10.96 -16.19
C LEU A 33 1.23 12.12 -15.94
N SER A 34 0.79 12.77 -17.03
CA SER A 34 -0.35 13.67 -16.95
C SER A 34 -1.60 12.85 -16.62
N HIS A 35 -2.68 13.52 -16.20
CA HIS A 35 -3.93 12.82 -15.92
C HIS A 35 -4.46 12.09 -17.16
N GLU A 36 -4.31 12.67 -18.34
CA GLU A 36 -4.70 12.05 -19.60
C GLU A 36 -3.88 10.80 -19.90
N GLU A 37 -2.56 10.87 -19.71
CA GLU A 37 -1.67 9.74 -19.93
C GLU A 37 -1.95 8.63 -18.92
N ALA A 38 -2.18 8.98 -17.66
CA ALA A 38 -2.52 8.02 -16.61
C ALA A 38 -3.87 7.33 -16.92
N THR A 39 -4.86 8.11 -17.34
CA THR A 39 -6.18 7.58 -17.72
C THR A 39 -6.06 6.62 -18.92
N ALA A 40 -5.26 6.96 -19.91
CA ALA A 40 -5.02 6.09 -21.07
C ALA A 40 -4.31 4.80 -20.67
N ALA A 41 -3.31 4.89 -19.78
CA ALA A 41 -2.60 3.71 -19.28
C ALA A 41 -3.53 2.78 -18.49
N ALA A 42 -4.37 3.34 -17.63
CA ALA A 42 -5.35 2.57 -16.86
C ALA A 42 -6.46 1.99 -17.76
N GLY A 43 -6.84 2.70 -18.81
CA GLY A 43 -7.87 2.27 -19.74
C GLY A 43 -7.57 1.01 -20.55
N GLN A 44 -6.31 0.57 -20.53
CA GLN A 44 -5.92 -0.72 -21.13
C GLN A 44 -6.49 -1.92 -20.36
N PHE A 45 -6.87 -1.73 -19.10
CA PHE A 45 -7.42 -2.79 -18.26
C PHE A 45 -8.93 -2.71 -18.28
N ALA A 46 -9.58 -3.76 -18.82
CA ALA A 46 -11.03 -3.79 -18.98
C ALA A 46 -11.80 -3.65 -17.67
N PHE A 47 -11.22 -4.07 -16.56
CA PHE A 47 -11.85 -3.98 -15.25
C PHE A 47 -11.75 -2.60 -14.58
N ILE A 48 -11.01 -1.66 -15.16
CA ILE A 48 -10.92 -0.28 -14.65
C ILE A 48 -11.90 0.60 -15.45
N GLU A 49 -12.88 1.18 -14.75
CA GLU A 49 -13.87 2.06 -15.39
C GLU A 49 -13.42 3.50 -15.42
N GLU A 50 -12.79 3.97 -14.34
CA GLU A 50 -12.46 5.39 -14.21
C GLU A 50 -11.25 5.55 -13.30
N LEU A 51 -10.42 6.54 -13.61
CA LEU A 51 -9.28 6.92 -12.78
C LEU A 51 -9.62 8.24 -12.09
N GLY A 52 -9.56 8.24 -10.75
CA GLY A 52 -9.83 9.43 -9.95
C GLY A 52 -8.66 10.41 -9.92
N GLN A 53 -8.83 11.50 -9.19
CA GLN A 53 -7.78 12.49 -9.01
C GLN A 53 -6.62 11.92 -8.19
N PRO A 54 -5.38 12.32 -8.50
CA PRO A 54 -4.21 11.77 -7.81
C PRO A 54 -4.14 12.25 -6.36
N ILE A 55 -3.64 11.36 -5.53
CA ILE A 55 -3.36 11.60 -4.11
C ILE A 55 -1.85 11.49 -3.95
N HIS A 56 -1.23 12.47 -3.32
CA HIS A 56 0.23 12.51 -3.18
C HIS A 56 0.66 11.94 -1.83
N THR A 57 1.64 11.04 -1.85
CA THR A 57 2.44 10.68 -0.67
C THR A 57 3.77 11.41 -0.76
N ASN A 58 4.69 11.15 0.16
CA ASN A 58 6.03 11.73 0.08
C ASN A 58 6.81 11.24 -1.14
N SER A 59 6.49 10.06 -1.64
CA SER A 59 7.30 9.37 -2.66
C SER A 59 6.53 8.93 -3.90
N ALA A 60 5.22 9.17 -3.98
CA ALA A 60 4.43 8.73 -5.12
C ALA A 60 3.18 9.58 -5.33
N ARG A 61 2.66 9.45 -6.54
CA ARG A 61 1.35 9.97 -6.91
C ARG A 61 0.45 8.75 -7.10
N LEU A 62 -0.57 8.63 -6.26
CA LEU A 62 -1.48 7.49 -6.26
C LEU A 62 -2.81 7.88 -6.89
N TYR A 63 -3.32 6.99 -7.73
CA TYR A 63 -4.61 7.20 -8.40
C TYR A 63 -5.63 6.19 -7.90
N PRO A 64 -6.76 6.66 -7.32
CA PRO A 64 -7.89 5.77 -7.06
C PRO A 64 -8.46 5.31 -8.40
N ALA A 65 -8.52 4.00 -8.62
CA ALA A 65 -9.06 3.43 -9.84
C ALA A 65 -10.37 2.72 -9.52
N LYS A 66 -11.47 3.23 -10.07
CA LYS A 66 -12.78 2.62 -9.91
C LYS A 66 -12.85 1.36 -10.76
N LEU A 67 -13.30 0.27 -10.14
CA LEU A 67 -13.41 -1.03 -10.79
C LEU A 67 -14.82 -1.28 -11.32
N ALA A 68 -14.92 -2.17 -12.29
CA ALA A 68 -16.20 -2.64 -12.80
C ALA A 68 -17.06 -3.22 -11.70
N ALA A 69 -18.37 -3.01 -11.78
CA ALA A 69 -19.31 -3.51 -10.78
C ALA A 69 -19.36 -5.04 -10.78
N GLY A 70 -19.60 -5.62 -9.60
CA GLY A 70 -19.86 -7.06 -9.47
C GLY A 70 -18.62 -7.93 -9.34
N LEU A 71 -17.43 -7.34 -9.16
CA LEU A 71 -16.23 -8.14 -8.93
C LEU A 71 -16.24 -8.73 -7.52
N SER A 72 -15.78 -9.97 -7.42
CA SER A 72 -15.51 -10.59 -6.12
C SER A 72 -14.18 -10.07 -5.57
N CYS A 73 -13.95 -10.25 -4.27
CA CYS A 73 -12.66 -9.90 -3.67
C CYS A 73 -11.49 -10.65 -4.33
N GLN A 74 -11.70 -11.89 -4.75
CA GLN A 74 -10.68 -12.67 -5.47
C GLN A 74 -10.38 -12.05 -6.84
N GLN A 75 -11.40 -11.56 -7.52
CA GLN A 75 -11.23 -10.88 -8.81
C GLN A 75 -10.48 -9.55 -8.62
N VAL A 76 -10.71 -8.84 -7.51
CA VAL A 76 -9.95 -7.63 -7.19
C VAL A 76 -8.49 -7.95 -6.95
N GLU A 77 -8.19 -8.99 -6.18
CA GLU A 77 -6.81 -9.43 -5.95
C GLU A 77 -6.14 -9.83 -7.27
N GLY A 78 -6.87 -10.50 -8.14
CA GLY A 78 -6.42 -10.83 -9.50
C GLY A 78 -6.16 -9.59 -10.35
N ALA A 79 -7.00 -8.57 -10.23
CA ALA A 79 -6.82 -7.29 -10.93
C ALA A 79 -5.55 -6.58 -10.47
N ILE A 80 -5.28 -6.55 -9.15
CA ILE A 80 -4.05 -5.98 -8.60
C ILE A 80 -2.83 -6.71 -9.16
N SER A 81 -2.88 -8.04 -9.18
CA SER A 81 -1.81 -8.84 -9.75
C SER A 81 -1.61 -8.57 -11.25
N GLU A 82 -2.69 -8.43 -11.99
CA GLU A 82 -2.66 -8.17 -13.43
C GLU A 82 -2.02 -6.81 -13.75
N VAL A 83 -2.46 -5.74 -13.09
CA VAL A 83 -1.90 -4.40 -13.33
C VAL A 83 -0.44 -4.33 -12.90
N SER A 84 -0.06 -5.09 -11.87
CA SER A 84 1.33 -5.11 -11.38
C SER A 84 2.30 -5.73 -12.38
N LYS A 85 1.82 -6.47 -13.37
CA LYS A 85 2.66 -7.02 -14.42
C LYS A 85 3.01 -6.00 -15.50
N ASP A 86 2.27 -4.91 -15.59
CA ASP A 86 2.51 -3.87 -16.59
C ASP A 86 3.74 -3.05 -16.21
N PRO A 87 4.74 -2.90 -17.10
CA PRO A 87 5.93 -2.10 -16.80
C PRO A 87 5.64 -0.65 -16.44
N ALA A 88 4.53 -0.10 -16.91
CA ALA A 88 4.13 1.28 -16.61
C ALA A 88 3.64 1.45 -15.18
N VAL A 89 3.25 0.37 -14.50
CA VAL A 89 2.72 0.41 -13.14
C VAL A 89 3.84 0.16 -12.15
N ALA A 90 4.01 1.05 -11.19
CA ALA A 90 5.01 0.93 -10.12
C ALA A 90 4.43 0.27 -8.86
N TYR A 91 3.16 0.49 -8.58
CA TYR A 91 2.52 0.02 -7.36
C TYR A 91 1.02 -0.15 -7.57
N ALA A 92 0.44 -1.19 -7.00
CA ALA A 92 -1.00 -1.42 -6.97
C ALA A 92 -1.37 -2.02 -5.61
N ALA A 93 -2.43 -1.53 -4.99
CA ALA A 93 -2.83 -1.95 -3.67
C ALA A 93 -4.34 -1.84 -3.49
N PRO A 94 -4.92 -2.61 -2.53
CA PRO A 94 -6.35 -2.61 -2.32
C PRO A 94 -6.84 -1.45 -1.46
N TYR A 95 -8.16 -1.28 -1.46
CA TYR A 95 -8.92 -0.55 -0.44
C TYR A 95 -9.62 -1.55 0.48
N PHE A 96 -9.90 -1.10 1.68
CA PHE A 96 -10.74 -1.82 2.65
C PHE A 96 -11.86 -0.88 3.09
N GLU A 97 -13.03 -1.44 3.39
CA GLU A 97 -14.16 -0.66 3.87
C GLU A 97 -14.35 -0.90 5.37
N SER A 98 -14.35 0.18 6.15
CA SER A 98 -14.60 0.11 7.58
C SER A 98 -16.10 -0.06 7.85
N ALA A 99 -16.45 -0.43 9.09
CA ALA A 99 -17.83 -0.58 9.52
C ALA A 99 -18.66 0.70 9.34
N GLY A 100 -18.02 1.87 9.36
CA GLY A 100 -18.66 3.16 9.14
C GLY A 100 -18.77 3.58 7.68
N GLY A 101 -18.41 2.72 6.73
CA GLY A 101 -18.45 3.03 5.30
C GLY A 101 -17.26 3.85 4.79
N GLN A 102 -16.25 4.05 5.62
CA GLN A 102 -15.02 4.75 5.23
C GLN A 102 -14.11 3.80 4.46
N LEU A 103 -13.56 4.28 3.36
CA LEU A 103 -12.62 3.50 2.55
C LEU A 103 -11.19 3.81 2.98
N LEU A 104 -10.42 2.76 3.24
CA LEU A 104 -9.02 2.83 3.64
C LEU A 104 -8.17 2.21 2.54
N GLY A 105 -7.50 3.05 1.75
CA GLY A 105 -6.58 2.58 0.72
C GLY A 105 -5.19 2.39 1.29
N ILE A 106 -4.49 1.38 0.82
CA ILE A 106 -3.11 1.12 1.24
C ILE A 106 -2.18 1.94 0.36
N SER A 107 -1.60 3.01 0.92
CA SER A 107 -0.63 3.81 0.19
C SER A 107 0.65 3.02 -0.05
N ASN A 108 1.60 3.59 -0.77
CA ASN A 108 2.89 2.95 -0.99
C ASN A 108 3.84 3.09 0.19
N GLU A 109 3.45 3.83 1.24
CA GLU A 109 4.33 4.12 2.37
C GLU A 109 3.86 3.45 3.64
N PHE A 110 4.80 3.20 4.53
CA PHE A 110 4.55 2.72 5.89
C PHE A 110 5.59 3.31 6.82
N ILE A 111 5.24 3.39 8.11
CA ILE A 111 6.06 4.06 9.11
C ILE A 111 6.59 3.01 10.09
N VAL A 112 7.89 3.04 10.34
CA VAL A 112 8.57 2.08 11.21
C VAL A 112 9.33 2.79 12.30
N SER A 113 9.13 2.37 13.55
CA SER A 113 9.92 2.83 14.70
C SER A 113 10.79 1.67 15.18
N VAL A 114 12.07 1.96 15.43
CA VAL A 114 13.06 0.99 15.91
C VAL A 114 13.26 1.19 17.41
N GLU A 115 13.42 0.10 18.16
CA GLU A 115 13.76 0.17 19.59
C GLU A 115 15.11 0.85 19.77
N SER A 116 15.15 1.82 20.69
CA SER A 116 16.39 2.55 20.98
C SER A 116 17.33 1.74 21.86
N GLY A 117 18.63 1.96 21.70
CA GLY A 117 19.64 1.50 22.64
C GLY A 117 20.26 0.14 22.40
N ARG A 118 19.79 -0.64 21.40
CA ARG A 118 20.36 -1.97 21.11
C ARG A 118 21.30 -1.97 19.92
N GLN A 119 20.80 -1.50 18.78
CA GLN A 119 21.58 -1.35 17.56
C GLN A 119 21.25 0.00 16.94
N PRO A 120 22.16 0.59 16.14
CA PRO A 120 21.82 1.80 15.40
C PRO A 120 20.60 1.58 14.55
N ALA A 121 19.60 2.45 14.69
CA ALA A 121 18.33 2.32 13.97
C ALA A 121 18.53 2.24 12.45
N GLU A 122 19.45 3.04 11.92
CA GLU A 122 19.78 3.02 10.49
C GLU A 122 20.24 1.66 10.00
N GLN A 123 21.02 0.94 10.79
CA GLN A 123 21.50 -0.39 10.42
C GLN A 123 20.36 -1.41 10.38
N VAL A 124 19.43 -1.32 11.34
CA VAL A 124 18.25 -2.19 11.39
C VAL A 124 17.40 -1.95 10.14
N ILE A 125 17.14 -0.70 9.82
CA ILE A 125 16.34 -0.31 8.65
C ILE A 125 17.04 -0.74 7.36
N LYS A 126 18.33 -0.50 7.23
CA LYS A 126 19.09 -0.88 6.04
C LYS A 126 19.04 -2.39 5.78
N ARG A 127 19.19 -3.19 6.84
CA ARG A 127 19.11 -4.64 6.74
C ARG A 127 17.72 -5.12 6.31
N LEU A 128 16.67 -4.57 6.92
CA LEU A 128 15.30 -4.98 6.62
C LEU A 128 14.80 -4.49 5.27
N THR A 129 15.18 -3.29 4.86
CA THR A 129 14.83 -2.79 3.52
C THR A 129 15.50 -3.61 2.43
N ALA A 130 16.75 -4.00 2.62
CA ALA A 130 17.44 -4.87 1.67
C ALA A 130 16.75 -6.23 1.57
N ALA A 131 16.34 -6.81 2.70
CA ALA A 131 15.69 -8.12 2.74
C ALA A 131 14.29 -8.11 2.12
N THR A 132 13.58 -7.00 2.16
CA THR A 132 12.19 -6.88 1.71
C THR A 132 12.04 -6.16 0.37
N ARG A 133 13.13 -5.60 -0.16
CA ARG A 133 13.12 -4.76 -1.37
C ARG A 133 12.22 -3.54 -1.21
N THR A 134 12.19 -2.99 -0.01
CA THR A 134 11.59 -1.70 0.28
C THR A 134 12.68 -0.64 0.32
N GLU A 135 12.30 0.62 0.36
CA GLU A 135 13.25 1.73 0.34
C GLU A 135 12.94 2.75 1.43
N LEU A 136 13.97 3.38 1.95
CA LEU A 136 13.83 4.50 2.87
C LEU A 136 13.41 5.75 2.10
N VAL A 137 12.34 6.40 2.57
CA VAL A 137 11.86 7.66 2.01
C VAL A 137 12.42 8.84 2.80
N THR A 138 12.20 8.85 4.11
CA THR A 138 12.69 9.92 4.99
C THR A 138 12.79 9.43 6.42
N GLU A 139 13.60 10.12 7.20
CA GLU A 139 13.75 9.91 8.62
C GLU A 139 12.95 11.00 9.35
N LEU A 140 12.00 10.58 10.19
CA LEU A 140 11.17 11.52 10.96
C LEU A 140 11.86 11.95 12.25
N ASN A 141 12.59 11.04 12.87
CA ASN A 141 13.46 11.29 14.02
C ASN A 141 14.49 10.15 14.09
N ALA A 142 15.34 10.15 15.10
CA ALA A 142 16.45 9.20 15.21
C ALA A 142 16.04 7.73 15.15
N ASN A 143 14.78 7.41 15.51
CA ASN A 143 14.30 6.04 15.57
C ASN A 143 13.07 5.77 14.72
N THR A 144 12.56 6.74 13.97
CA THR A 144 11.32 6.61 13.21
C THR A 144 11.53 6.99 11.75
N PHE A 145 11.09 6.12 10.86
CA PHE A 145 11.38 6.20 9.43
C PHE A 145 10.12 5.99 8.61
N VAL A 146 10.04 6.70 7.49
CA VAL A 146 9.03 6.44 6.46
C VAL A 146 9.70 5.59 5.38
N LEU A 147 9.11 4.44 5.10
CA LEU A 147 9.58 3.50 4.08
C LEU A 147 8.54 3.40 2.97
N ARG A 148 8.96 2.93 1.79
CA ARG A 148 8.05 2.69 0.68
C ARG A 148 8.19 1.30 0.11
N ALA A 149 7.08 0.77 -0.38
CA ALA A 149 7.02 -0.46 -1.14
C ALA A 149 6.63 -0.14 -2.59
N ASP A 150 7.04 -1.01 -3.50
CA ASP A 150 6.56 -1.00 -4.87
C ASP A 150 6.22 -2.44 -5.28
N LYS A 151 5.85 -2.65 -6.54
CA LYS A 151 5.47 -3.99 -7.01
C LYS A 151 6.60 -5.02 -6.93
N ASN A 152 7.86 -4.56 -6.82
CA ASN A 152 9.03 -5.44 -6.72
C ASN A 152 9.39 -5.75 -5.27
N SER A 153 8.76 -5.09 -4.31
CA SER A 153 8.90 -5.41 -2.89
C SER A 153 8.23 -6.74 -2.58
N ARG A 154 8.54 -7.31 -1.43
CA ARG A 154 7.96 -8.60 -1.01
C ARG A 154 6.46 -8.54 -0.70
N GLY A 155 5.88 -7.38 -0.73
CA GLY A 155 4.46 -7.15 -0.55
C GLY A 155 4.15 -5.66 -0.62
N ASN A 156 2.86 -5.32 -0.52
CA ASN A 156 2.44 -3.93 -0.44
C ASN A 156 2.77 -3.34 0.94
N ALA A 157 2.47 -2.06 1.14
CA ALA A 157 2.84 -1.39 2.39
C ALA A 157 2.16 -2.01 3.63
N LEU A 158 0.95 -2.54 3.50
CA LEU A 158 0.28 -3.24 4.59
C LEU A 158 1.04 -4.52 4.96
N GLU A 159 1.35 -5.34 3.97
CA GLU A 159 2.08 -6.59 4.17
C GLU A 159 3.48 -6.33 4.74
N MET A 160 4.13 -5.28 4.26
CA MET A 160 5.46 -4.91 4.75
C MET A 160 5.42 -4.37 6.18
N ALA A 161 4.44 -3.52 6.50
CA ALA A 161 4.27 -3.05 7.88
C ALA A 161 4.07 -4.23 8.84
N ASN A 162 3.23 -5.19 8.46
CA ASN A 162 2.98 -6.38 9.28
C ASN A 162 4.23 -7.26 9.41
N PHE A 163 5.00 -7.41 8.34
CA PHE A 163 6.27 -8.13 8.36
C PHE A 163 7.28 -7.46 9.30
N PHE A 164 7.44 -6.13 9.17
CA PHE A 164 8.36 -5.37 10.02
C PHE A 164 7.95 -5.44 11.49
N HIS A 165 6.65 -5.33 11.77
CA HIS A 165 6.14 -5.41 13.14
C HIS A 165 6.61 -6.67 13.88
N LYS A 166 6.76 -7.78 13.17
CA LYS A 166 7.17 -9.06 13.74
C LYS A 166 8.68 -9.22 13.89
N GLN A 167 9.46 -8.27 13.38
CA GLN A 167 10.91 -8.37 13.43
C GLN A 167 11.47 -7.92 14.76
N PRO A 168 12.56 -8.56 15.25
CA PRO A 168 13.26 -8.09 16.44
C PRO A 168 13.71 -6.64 16.25
N LEU A 169 13.72 -5.87 17.33
CA LEU A 169 14.14 -4.48 17.38
C LEU A 169 13.18 -3.48 16.72
N ILE A 170 12.10 -3.93 16.16
CA ILE A 170 11.04 -3.04 15.65
C ILE A 170 10.03 -2.81 16.76
N LYS A 171 9.85 -1.55 17.13
CA LYS A 171 8.90 -1.14 18.15
C LYS A 171 7.50 -1.03 17.59
N HIS A 172 7.35 -0.32 16.47
CA HIS A 172 6.07 -0.14 15.78
C HIS A 172 6.28 -0.18 14.28
N ALA A 173 5.32 -0.70 13.55
CA ALA A 173 5.27 -0.63 12.10
C ALA A 173 3.82 -0.53 11.67
N GLU A 174 3.47 0.54 10.97
CA GLU A 174 2.09 0.87 10.62
C GLU A 174 2.00 1.27 9.14
N PRO A 175 0.99 0.76 8.40
CA PRO A 175 0.79 1.23 7.04
C PRO A 175 0.26 2.66 7.03
N ASP A 176 0.56 3.40 5.98
CA ASP A 176 -0.07 4.69 5.73
C ASP A 176 -1.33 4.47 4.91
N PHE A 177 -2.45 5.00 5.38
CA PHE A 177 -3.73 4.85 4.70
C PHE A 177 -4.12 6.09 3.93
N VAL A 178 -4.69 5.86 2.74
CA VAL A 178 -5.44 6.89 2.02
C VAL A 178 -6.90 6.75 2.42
N VAL A 179 -7.45 7.79 3.03
CA VAL A 179 -8.82 7.75 3.56
C VAL A 179 -9.78 8.42 2.61
N SER A 180 -10.85 7.71 2.25
CA SER A 180 -11.93 8.23 1.42
C SER A 180 -13.28 7.83 2.01
N VAL A 181 -14.32 8.57 1.63
CA VAL A 181 -15.68 8.23 2.04
C VAL A 181 -16.36 7.57 0.84
N SER A 182 -16.98 6.39 1.07
CA SER A 182 -17.77 5.76 0.02
C SER A 182 -19.04 6.57 -0.21
N MET A 183 -19.30 6.88 -1.46
CA MET A 183 -20.53 7.57 -1.84
C MET A 183 -21.50 6.59 -2.49
#